data_4fbf516b909281a29df23256700b9ae6
#
_entry.id   4fbf516b909281a29df23256700b9ae6
#
_cell.length_a   1.000
_cell.length_b   1.000
_cell.length_c   1.000
_cell.angle_alpha   90.00
_cell.angle_beta   90.00
_cell.angle_gamma   90.00
#
_symmetry.space_group_name_H-M   'P 1'
#
loop_
_entity.id
_entity.type
_entity.pdbx_description
1 polymer ?
#
loop_
_entity_poly.entity_id
_entity_poly.type
_entity_poly.pdbx_seq_one_letter_code
_entity_poly.pdbx_strand_id
1 'polypeptide(L)'
;EGAVTDGGDVQDWDHATHTRDLQTAMGNTCRPLQDLIAAIQTWRLWALCDRVPMAGAHEQAQGCVALLGDAAHPMRPYMAQGAGMAVEDAACLQQVLGQPDLAMDKRLERYAKLRWRRNARVQERSIRNGQIFHAKGLVRWGRDLSLSVLGRHLLDVPWLYRGPR
;
A
#
# COMPACT_ATOMS: atom_id res chain seq x y z
N GLU A 1 8.81 7.80 -11.18
CA GLU A 1 9.78 6.88 -11.83
C GLU A 1 11.10 7.06 -11.12
N GLY A 2 11.28 6.31 -10.02
CA GLY A 2 12.58 6.15 -9.39
C GLY A 2 13.44 5.31 -10.33
N ALA A 3 14.65 5.78 -10.63
CA ALA A 3 15.62 5.05 -11.41
C ALA A 3 15.77 3.64 -10.82
N VAL A 4 15.31 2.64 -11.57
CA VAL A 4 15.74 1.26 -11.35
C VAL A 4 17.22 1.25 -11.69
N THR A 5 18.08 1.17 -10.69
CA THR A 5 19.50 0.93 -10.91
C THR A 5 19.62 -0.47 -11.49
N ASP A 6 20.19 -0.53 -12.67
CA ASP A 6 20.47 -1.70 -13.47
C ASP A 6 21.13 -2.82 -12.63
N GLY A 7 20.54 -4.01 -12.60
CA GLY A 7 21.21 -5.22 -12.15
C GLY A 7 20.55 -6.08 -11.06
N GLY A 8 19.41 -5.71 -10.48
CA GLY A 8 18.69 -6.58 -9.55
C GLY A 8 17.63 -7.40 -10.27
N ASP A 9 17.66 -8.73 -10.09
CA ASP A 9 16.55 -9.58 -10.51
C ASP A 9 15.27 -9.10 -9.79
N VAL A 10 14.20 -8.87 -10.54
CA VAL A 10 12.90 -8.43 -9.99
C VAL A 10 12.35 -9.44 -8.97
N GLN A 11 12.86 -10.67 -8.99
CA GLN A 11 12.54 -11.73 -8.04
C GLN A 11 13.31 -11.62 -6.72
N ASP A 12 14.44 -10.91 -6.70
CA ASP A 12 15.19 -10.63 -5.48
C ASP A 12 14.76 -9.27 -4.93
N TRP A 13 13.85 -9.29 -3.97
CA TRP A 13 13.21 -8.11 -3.38
C TRP A 13 14.03 -7.42 -2.29
N ASP A 14 15.19 -7.97 -1.90
CA ASP A 14 16.05 -7.46 -0.83
C ASP A 14 17.50 -7.31 -1.32
N HIS A 15 17.87 -6.12 -1.75
CA HIS A 15 19.22 -5.82 -2.25
C HIS A 15 20.02 -5.01 -1.26
N ALA A 16 21.28 -5.39 -1.05
CA ALA A 16 22.25 -4.52 -0.40
C ALA A 16 22.52 -3.30 -1.30
N THR A 17 22.50 -2.10 -0.71
CA THR A 17 22.82 -0.87 -1.42
C THR A 17 23.81 -0.04 -0.63
N HIS A 18 24.45 0.92 -1.27
CA HIS A 18 25.46 1.77 -0.64
C HIS A 18 24.87 3.15 -0.29
N THR A 19 25.41 3.75 0.75
CA THR A 19 25.07 5.13 1.15
C THR A 19 25.12 6.11 -0.03
N ARG A 20 26.09 5.92 -0.94
CA ARG A 20 26.25 6.77 -2.13
C ARG A 20 25.07 6.68 -3.10
N ASP A 21 24.51 5.50 -3.29
CA ASP A 21 23.35 5.29 -4.18
C ASP A 21 22.12 6.00 -3.61
N LEU A 22 21.93 5.88 -2.30
CA LEU A 22 20.85 6.59 -1.61
C LEU A 22 21.04 8.11 -1.67
N GLN A 23 22.25 8.61 -1.45
CA GLN A 23 22.55 10.05 -1.56
C GLN A 23 22.27 10.57 -2.97
N THR A 24 22.61 9.79 -4.00
CA THR A 24 22.33 10.14 -5.40
C THR A 24 20.83 10.18 -5.67
N ALA A 25 20.09 9.19 -5.21
CA ALA A 25 18.62 9.11 -5.37
C ALA A 25 17.88 10.22 -4.61
N MET A 26 18.36 10.59 -3.43
CA MET A 26 17.74 11.63 -2.59
C MET A 26 18.06 13.05 -3.07
N GLY A 27 19.16 13.24 -3.83
CA GLY A 27 19.55 14.56 -4.33
C GLY A 27 19.82 15.57 -3.21
N ASN A 28 19.50 16.85 -3.46
CA ASN A 28 19.67 17.92 -2.48
C ASN A 28 18.59 17.89 -1.41
N THR A 29 18.90 17.29 -0.28
CA THR A 29 18.04 17.26 0.92
C THR A 29 18.57 18.21 2.00
N CYS A 30 17.79 18.41 3.07
CA CYS A 30 18.23 19.22 4.19
C CYS A 30 19.42 18.60 4.92
N ARG A 31 20.28 19.43 5.50
CA ARG A 31 21.52 19.02 6.17
C ARG A 31 21.33 17.91 7.21
N PRO A 32 20.32 17.97 8.13
CA PRO A 32 20.13 16.91 9.10
C PRO A 32 19.85 15.53 8.48
N LEU A 33 19.14 15.50 7.34
CA LEU A 33 18.89 14.22 6.63
C LEU A 33 20.16 13.70 5.95
N GLN A 34 20.98 14.58 5.38
CA GLN A 34 22.28 14.19 4.82
C GLN A 34 23.20 13.60 5.89
N ASP A 35 23.26 14.23 7.07
CA ASP A 35 24.08 13.78 8.19
C ASP A 35 23.56 12.41 8.71
N LEU A 36 22.25 12.21 8.78
CA LEU A 36 21.64 10.91 9.13
C LEU A 36 21.99 9.83 8.13
N ILE A 37 21.87 10.10 6.83
CA ILE A 37 22.22 9.15 5.76
C ILE A 37 23.70 8.78 5.84
N ALA A 38 24.57 9.75 6.08
CA ALA A 38 26.02 9.52 6.19
C ALA A 38 26.41 8.70 7.44
N ALA A 39 25.65 8.80 8.52
CA ALA A 39 25.91 8.08 9.76
C ALA A 39 25.54 6.59 9.69
N ILE A 40 24.68 6.18 8.75
CA ILE A 40 24.24 4.79 8.61
C ILE A 40 25.17 4.06 7.64
N GLN A 41 25.75 2.95 8.12
CA GLN A 41 26.77 2.21 7.38
C GLN A 41 26.20 1.24 6.34
N THR A 42 25.01 0.69 6.59
CA THR A 42 24.40 -0.34 5.74
C THR A 42 22.98 0.03 5.38
N TRP A 43 22.65 -0.12 4.11
CA TRP A 43 21.32 0.15 3.57
C TRP A 43 20.80 -1.08 2.81
N ARG A 44 19.49 -1.24 2.82
CA ARG A 44 18.79 -2.24 2.02
C ARG A 44 17.77 -1.57 1.12
N LEU A 45 17.74 -2.01 -0.12
CA LEU A 45 16.77 -1.57 -1.11
C LEU A 45 15.71 -2.66 -1.30
N TRP A 46 14.46 -2.33 -1.07
CA TRP A 46 13.34 -3.24 -1.28
C TRP A 46 12.49 -2.76 -2.44
N ALA A 47 12.22 -3.68 -3.36
CA ALA A 47 11.26 -3.42 -4.42
C ALA A 47 9.86 -3.33 -3.84
N LEU A 48 9.17 -2.22 -4.09
CA LEU A 48 7.76 -2.06 -3.70
C LEU A 48 6.88 -2.57 -4.84
N CYS A 49 6.27 -3.73 -4.64
CA CYS A 49 5.34 -4.32 -5.59
C CYS A 49 3.92 -3.90 -5.27
N ASP A 50 3.17 -3.50 -6.29
CA ASP A 50 1.74 -3.28 -6.22
C ASP A 50 1.06 -3.87 -7.46
N ARG A 51 -0.26 -3.90 -7.45
CA ARG A 51 -1.09 -4.29 -8.60
C ARG A 51 -2.22 -3.27 -8.76
N VAL A 52 -2.84 -3.29 -9.93
CA VAL A 52 -4.07 -2.53 -10.15
C VAL A 52 -5.14 -2.98 -9.14
N PRO A 53 -5.85 -2.04 -8.50
CA PRO A 53 -6.96 -2.38 -7.60
C PRO A 53 -7.98 -3.29 -8.27
N MET A 54 -8.53 -4.23 -7.51
CA MET A 54 -9.50 -5.18 -8.02
C MET A 54 -10.71 -4.49 -8.64
N ALA A 55 -11.15 -4.96 -9.80
CA ALA A 55 -12.36 -4.48 -10.47
C ALA A 55 -13.63 -5.23 -10.01
N GLY A 56 -13.50 -6.38 -9.34
CA GLY A 56 -14.62 -7.17 -8.89
C GLY A 56 -14.29 -8.25 -7.87
N ALA A 57 -15.33 -8.79 -7.23
CA ALA A 57 -15.20 -9.85 -6.24
C ALA A 57 -14.54 -11.13 -6.79
N HIS A 58 -14.68 -11.40 -8.09
CA HIS A 58 -14.11 -12.58 -8.75
C HIS A 58 -12.57 -12.58 -8.75
N GLU A 59 -11.94 -11.43 -8.56
CA GLU A 59 -10.49 -11.33 -8.44
C GLU A 59 -10.00 -11.65 -7.02
N GLN A 60 -10.87 -11.58 -6.02
CA GLN A 60 -10.54 -11.90 -4.63
C GLN A 60 -10.86 -13.36 -4.29
N ALA A 61 -11.91 -13.95 -4.86
CA ALA A 61 -12.18 -15.37 -4.72
C ALA A 61 -12.88 -15.95 -5.95
N GLN A 62 -12.51 -17.19 -6.29
CA GLN A 62 -13.11 -17.95 -7.38
C GLN A 62 -13.14 -19.45 -7.03
N GLY A 63 -14.33 -20.05 -7.05
CA GLY A 63 -14.52 -21.44 -6.63
C GLY A 63 -14.06 -21.65 -5.18
N CYS A 64 -13.12 -22.56 -4.98
CA CYS A 64 -12.57 -22.88 -3.66
C CYS A 64 -11.23 -22.19 -3.36
N VAL A 65 -10.87 -21.15 -4.12
CA VAL A 65 -9.66 -20.36 -3.91
C VAL A 65 -10.03 -18.94 -3.53
N ALA A 66 -9.41 -18.40 -2.48
CA ALA A 66 -9.54 -17.01 -2.08
C ALA A 66 -8.16 -16.42 -1.75
N LEU A 67 -7.99 -15.16 -2.08
CA LEU A 67 -6.81 -14.36 -1.76
C LEU A 67 -7.11 -13.46 -0.56
N LEU A 68 -6.11 -13.21 0.29
CA LEU A 68 -6.19 -12.27 1.40
C LEU A 68 -4.84 -11.54 1.58
N GLY A 69 -4.89 -10.39 2.24
CA GLY A 69 -3.70 -9.58 2.49
C GLY A 69 -2.97 -9.20 1.20
N ASP A 70 -1.65 -9.22 1.21
CA ASP A 70 -0.84 -8.78 0.07
C ASP A 70 -1.00 -9.65 -1.18
N ALA A 71 -1.43 -10.91 -1.04
CA ALA A 71 -1.80 -11.74 -2.18
C ALA A 71 -3.03 -11.19 -2.93
N ALA A 72 -3.93 -10.55 -2.22
CA ALA A 72 -5.15 -9.96 -2.77
C ALA A 72 -4.95 -8.50 -3.19
N HIS A 73 -4.34 -7.69 -2.32
CA HIS A 73 -4.26 -6.23 -2.45
C HIS A 73 -2.89 -5.69 -2.00
N PRO A 74 -1.78 -6.09 -2.64
CA PRO A 74 -0.48 -5.52 -2.33
C PRO A 74 -0.54 -4.01 -2.54
N MET A 75 -0.06 -3.25 -1.57
CA MET A 75 -0.15 -1.81 -1.62
C MET A 75 1.10 -1.13 -1.10
N ARG A 76 1.44 0.00 -1.71
CA ARG A 76 2.55 0.82 -1.24
C ARG A 76 2.26 1.38 0.15
N PRO A 77 3.28 1.64 0.99
CA PRO A 77 3.09 1.96 2.41
C PRO A 77 2.56 3.38 2.70
N TYR A 78 2.02 4.09 1.69
CA TYR A 78 1.59 5.48 1.81
C TYR A 78 0.38 5.72 2.73
N MET A 79 -0.26 4.66 3.22
CA MET A 79 -1.34 4.74 4.20
C MET A 79 -1.10 3.87 5.43
N ALA A 80 -0.04 3.06 5.46
CA ALA A 80 0.25 2.08 6.52
C ALA A 80 -0.94 1.14 6.83
N GLN A 81 -1.74 0.78 5.81
CA GLN A 81 -2.99 0.02 5.97
C GLN A 81 -2.92 -1.43 5.49
N GLY A 82 -1.82 -1.86 4.87
CA GLY A 82 -1.70 -3.23 4.34
C GLY A 82 -2.01 -4.29 5.39
N ALA A 83 -1.33 -4.26 6.53
CA ALA A 83 -1.57 -5.18 7.63
C ALA A 83 -2.99 -5.05 8.21
N GLY A 84 -3.53 -3.83 8.34
CA GLY A 84 -4.89 -3.60 8.80
C GLY A 84 -5.93 -4.27 7.91
N MET A 85 -5.79 -4.15 6.59
CA MET A 85 -6.67 -4.80 5.62
C MET A 85 -6.55 -6.33 5.68
N ALA A 86 -5.34 -6.87 5.86
CA ALA A 86 -5.13 -8.31 6.01
C ALA A 86 -5.82 -8.86 7.27
N VAL A 87 -5.77 -8.14 8.39
CA VAL A 87 -6.48 -8.51 9.62
C VAL A 87 -8.00 -8.48 9.43
N GLU A 88 -8.53 -7.44 8.75
CA GLU A 88 -9.94 -7.38 8.41
C GLU A 88 -10.38 -8.53 7.47
N ASP A 89 -9.53 -8.90 6.51
CA ASP A 89 -9.76 -10.04 5.63
C ASP A 89 -9.84 -11.35 6.42
N ALA A 90 -8.89 -11.59 7.32
CA ALA A 90 -8.85 -12.78 8.16
C ALA A 90 -10.11 -12.89 9.05
N ALA A 91 -10.51 -11.79 9.68
CA ALA A 91 -11.71 -11.74 10.50
C ALA A 91 -12.99 -12.02 9.69
N CYS A 92 -13.10 -11.42 8.49
CA CYS A 92 -14.21 -11.67 7.59
C CYS A 92 -14.24 -13.13 7.10
N LEU A 93 -13.08 -13.67 6.73
CA LEU A 93 -12.93 -15.05 6.28
C LEU A 93 -13.34 -16.02 7.39
N GLN A 94 -12.91 -15.80 8.62
CA GLN A 94 -13.32 -16.59 9.78
C GLN A 94 -14.86 -16.63 9.92
N GLN A 95 -15.50 -15.47 9.81
CA GLN A 95 -16.97 -15.38 9.93
C GLN A 95 -17.71 -16.17 8.86
N VAL A 96 -17.27 -16.09 7.59
CA VAL A 96 -17.96 -16.79 6.51
C VAL A 96 -17.66 -18.29 6.51
N LEU A 97 -16.47 -18.69 6.93
CA LEU A 97 -16.11 -20.12 7.08
C LEU A 97 -16.89 -20.79 8.22
N GLY A 98 -17.27 -20.05 9.24
CA GLY A 98 -18.10 -20.52 10.34
C GLY A 98 -19.59 -20.74 9.99
N GLN A 99 -20.00 -20.62 8.72
CA GLN A 99 -21.40 -20.81 8.27
C GLN A 99 -21.60 -22.22 7.72
N PRO A 100 -22.07 -23.19 8.53
CA PRO A 100 -22.13 -24.60 8.12
C PRO A 100 -23.10 -24.87 6.97
N ASP A 101 -24.15 -24.05 6.84
CA ASP A 101 -25.22 -24.23 5.85
C ASP A 101 -24.85 -23.84 4.42
N LEU A 102 -23.68 -23.22 4.22
CA LEU A 102 -23.19 -22.82 2.90
C LEU A 102 -22.09 -23.75 2.40
N ALA A 103 -22.13 -24.10 1.13
CA ALA A 103 -21.03 -24.77 0.45
C ALA A 103 -19.77 -23.88 0.44
N MET A 104 -18.59 -24.48 0.39
CA MET A 104 -17.31 -23.76 0.53
C MET A 104 -17.15 -22.65 -0.51
N ASP A 105 -17.45 -22.92 -1.76
CA ASP A 105 -17.42 -21.93 -2.84
C ASP A 105 -18.32 -20.72 -2.55
N LYS A 106 -19.49 -20.93 -1.96
CA LYS A 106 -20.44 -19.87 -1.59
C LYS A 106 -19.95 -19.06 -0.39
N ARG A 107 -19.28 -19.69 0.56
CA ARG A 107 -18.62 -18.97 1.67
C ARG A 107 -17.53 -18.02 1.13
N LEU A 108 -16.67 -18.51 0.24
CA LEU A 108 -15.60 -17.70 -0.34
C LEU A 108 -16.13 -16.62 -1.28
N GLU A 109 -17.17 -16.90 -2.05
CA GLU A 109 -17.88 -15.87 -2.83
C GLU A 109 -18.42 -14.75 -1.94
N ARG A 110 -19.01 -15.11 -0.80
CA ARG A 110 -19.51 -14.14 0.20
C ARG A 110 -18.38 -13.31 0.79
N TYR A 111 -17.28 -13.94 1.18
CA TYR A 111 -16.06 -13.25 1.63
C TYR A 111 -15.62 -12.22 0.60
N ALA A 112 -15.46 -12.62 -0.65
CA ALA A 112 -15.04 -11.72 -1.72
C ALA A 112 -15.98 -10.53 -1.88
N LYS A 113 -17.31 -10.74 -1.91
CA LYS A 113 -18.31 -9.68 -2.01
C LYS A 113 -18.25 -8.67 -0.87
N LEU A 114 -17.90 -9.13 0.34
CA LEU A 114 -17.80 -8.26 1.51
C LEU A 114 -16.51 -7.44 1.52
N ARG A 115 -15.41 -7.95 0.92
CA ARG A 115 -14.10 -7.37 1.10
C ARG A 115 -13.55 -6.58 -0.08
N TRP A 116 -13.75 -7.06 -1.32
CA TRP A 116 -13.05 -6.53 -2.50
C TRP A 116 -13.17 -5.00 -2.67
N ARG A 117 -14.37 -4.43 -2.48
CA ARG A 117 -14.58 -2.98 -2.66
C ARG A 117 -13.79 -2.14 -1.66
N ARG A 118 -13.76 -2.60 -0.39
CA ARG A 118 -13.02 -1.90 0.64
C ARG A 118 -11.52 -1.99 0.38
N ASN A 119 -11.02 -3.17 0.03
CA ASN A 119 -9.62 -3.41 -0.30
C ASN A 119 -9.20 -2.56 -1.50
N ALA A 120 -9.95 -2.59 -2.61
CA ALA A 120 -9.70 -1.77 -3.79
C ALA A 120 -9.68 -0.27 -3.45
N ARG A 121 -10.63 0.22 -2.66
CA ARG A 121 -10.71 1.63 -2.25
C ARG A 121 -9.51 2.09 -1.43
N VAL A 122 -9.03 1.25 -0.51
CA VAL A 122 -7.82 1.55 0.28
C VAL A 122 -6.59 1.57 -0.61
N GLN A 123 -6.47 0.60 -1.51
CA GLN A 123 -5.38 0.50 -2.47
C GLN A 123 -5.33 1.70 -3.42
N GLU A 124 -6.47 2.10 -4.01
CA GLU A 124 -6.59 3.32 -4.83
C GLU A 124 -6.15 4.57 -4.07
N ARG A 125 -6.55 4.68 -2.80
CA ARG A 125 -6.17 5.81 -1.97
C ARG A 125 -4.67 5.81 -1.68
N SER A 126 -4.06 4.65 -1.47
CA SER A 126 -2.62 4.52 -1.30
C SER A 126 -1.87 4.97 -2.56
N ILE A 127 -2.30 4.53 -3.73
CA ILE A 127 -1.73 4.96 -5.02
C ILE A 127 -1.82 6.48 -5.18
N ARG A 128 -3.00 7.06 -4.94
CA ARG A 128 -3.21 8.52 -5.01
C ARG A 128 -2.32 9.28 -4.03
N ASN A 129 -2.18 8.79 -2.80
CA ASN A 129 -1.29 9.41 -1.82
C ASN A 129 0.16 9.40 -2.31
N GLY A 130 0.62 8.30 -2.92
CA GLY A 130 1.94 8.24 -3.53
C GLY A 130 2.15 9.31 -4.59
N GLN A 131 1.18 9.49 -5.49
CA GLN A 131 1.23 10.54 -6.51
C GLN A 131 1.29 11.94 -5.89
N ILE A 132 0.50 12.19 -4.84
CA ILE A 132 0.49 13.48 -4.13
C ILE A 132 1.83 13.72 -3.42
N PHE A 133 2.38 12.71 -2.74
CA PHE A 133 3.64 12.86 -2.00
C PHE A 133 4.82 13.12 -2.92
N HIS A 134 4.84 12.51 -4.10
CA HIS A 134 5.90 12.68 -5.10
C HIS A 134 5.60 13.79 -6.12
N ALA A 135 4.53 14.58 -5.92
CA ALA A 135 4.18 15.66 -6.82
C ALA A 135 5.30 16.69 -6.96
N LYS A 136 5.52 17.17 -8.19
CA LYS A 136 6.53 18.19 -8.55
C LYS A 136 5.85 19.47 -9.07
N GLY A 137 6.63 20.54 -9.20
CA GLY A 137 6.17 21.80 -9.82
C GLY A 137 4.95 22.42 -9.11
N LEU A 138 3.99 22.91 -9.89
CA LEU A 138 2.80 23.61 -9.40
C LEU A 138 1.91 22.73 -8.51
N VAL A 139 1.83 21.45 -8.78
CA VAL A 139 1.04 20.51 -7.96
C VAL A 139 1.63 20.37 -6.56
N ARG A 140 2.96 20.31 -6.45
CA ARG A 140 3.66 20.33 -5.15
C ARG A 140 3.32 21.62 -4.37
N TRP A 141 3.41 22.75 -5.05
CA TRP A 141 3.13 24.05 -4.41
C TRP A 141 1.68 24.14 -3.91
N GLY A 142 0.72 23.71 -4.73
CA GLY A 142 -0.70 23.63 -4.33
C GLY A 142 -0.94 22.68 -3.15
N ARG A 143 -0.28 21.52 -3.13
CA ARG A 143 -0.32 20.56 -2.02
C ARG A 143 0.21 21.20 -0.73
N ASP A 144 1.39 21.82 -0.79
CA ASP A 144 2.05 22.38 0.38
C ASP A 144 1.24 23.54 0.96
N LEU A 145 0.63 24.37 0.10
CA LEU A 145 -0.30 25.42 0.51
C LEU A 145 -1.58 24.83 1.15
N SER A 146 -2.15 23.81 0.55
CA SER A 146 -3.34 23.14 1.10
C SER A 146 -3.07 22.52 2.47
N LEU A 147 -1.91 21.89 2.65
CA LEU A 147 -1.49 21.35 3.94
C LEU A 147 -1.26 22.43 4.99
N SER A 148 -0.73 23.60 4.60
CA SER A 148 -0.51 24.71 5.54
C SER A 148 -1.83 25.35 6.00
N VAL A 149 -2.85 25.40 5.14
CA VAL A 149 -4.15 26.03 5.44
C VAL A 149 -5.12 25.07 6.13
N LEU A 150 -5.25 23.85 5.60
CA LEU A 150 -6.24 22.86 6.07
C LEU A 150 -5.64 21.85 7.07
N GLY A 151 -4.32 21.75 7.14
CA GLY A 151 -3.58 20.97 8.12
C GLY A 151 -4.09 19.52 8.25
N ARG A 152 -4.32 19.11 9.50
CA ARG A 152 -4.77 17.75 9.85
C ARG A 152 -6.09 17.32 9.21
N HIS A 153 -6.98 18.25 8.84
CA HIS A 153 -8.29 17.90 8.25
C HIS A 153 -8.16 17.23 6.88
N LEU A 154 -7.08 17.48 6.14
CA LEU A 154 -6.81 16.79 4.87
C LEU A 154 -6.34 15.34 5.07
N LEU A 155 -5.75 15.05 6.21
CA LEU A 155 -5.20 13.73 6.55
C LEU A 155 -6.21 12.86 7.28
N ASP A 156 -7.30 13.43 7.76
CA ASP A 156 -8.37 12.68 8.41
C ASP A 156 -9.20 11.92 7.37
N VAL A 157 -9.26 10.59 7.53
CA VAL A 157 -9.96 9.67 6.64
C VAL A 157 -10.96 8.84 7.45
N PRO A 158 -12.09 9.44 7.92
CA PRO A 158 -13.00 8.78 8.86
C PRO A 158 -13.56 7.44 8.38
N TRP A 159 -13.80 7.28 7.06
CA TRP A 159 -14.31 6.03 6.51
C TRP A 159 -13.32 4.84 6.66
N LEU A 160 -12.03 5.14 6.76
CA LEU A 160 -10.99 4.12 6.92
C LEU A 160 -11.06 3.48 8.30
N TYR A 161 -11.27 4.29 9.34
CA TYR A 161 -11.25 3.87 10.74
C TYR A 161 -12.61 3.41 11.29
N ARG A 162 -13.70 3.58 10.53
CA ARG A 162 -15.04 3.13 10.97
C ARG A 162 -15.28 1.63 10.83
N GLY A 163 -14.30 0.89 10.30
CA GLY A 163 -14.41 -0.56 10.08
C GLY A 163 -15.33 -0.93 8.90
N PRO A 164 -15.43 -2.23 8.58
CA PRO A 164 -16.40 -2.74 7.62
C PRO A 164 -17.82 -2.58 8.17
N ARG A 165 -18.74 -2.07 7.34
CA ARG A 165 -20.18 -2.05 7.60
C ARG A 165 -20.86 -3.20 6.91
#